data_446b5cd2f29f659447318c679241eaff
#
_entry.id   446b5cd2f29f659447318c679241eaff
#
_cell.length_a   1.000
_cell.length_b   1.000
_cell.length_c   1.000
_cell.angle_alpha   90.00
_cell.angle_beta   90.00
_cell.angle_gamma   90.00
#
_symmetry.space_group_name_H-M   'P 1'
#
loop_
_entity.id
_entity.type
_entity.pdbx_description
1 polymer ?
#
loop_
_entity_poly.entity_id
_entity_poly.type
_entity_poly.pdbx_seq_one_letter_code
_entity_poly.pdbx_strand_id
1 'polypeptide(L)'
;MAIVQSDALAKVEAGMPPWLNSQMSRGQVLKHLITYTTGTSTTAASSEIQDIPLPPGVVIDLSSVAMSHNGVGAGTYTIELYIADKQGNLVNNCGDILALTATATVGEIVRASVAAKAAPWILCDPAQWVVDNGIKVNGVAMTYELLKEKYQFVLCIKNSAAVAASKTLSIIMDLVIP
;
A
#
# COMPACT_ATOMS: atom_id res chain seq x y z
N MET A 1 -12.08 2.88 -13.47
CA MET A 1 -10.95 3.02 -12.54
C MET A 1 -9.70 2.58 -13.27
N ALA A 2 -8.65 3.40 -13.28
CA ALA A 2 -7.37 3.03 -13.89
C ALA A 2 -6.42 2.56 -12.77
N ILE A 3 -5.74 1.44 -13.00
CA ILE A 3 -4.67 0.94 -12.13
C ILE A 3 -3.36 1.44 -12.71
N VAL A 4 -2.55 2.07 -11.88
CA VAL A 4 -1.18 2.48 -12.22
C VAL A 4 -0.21 1.82 -11.24
N GLN A 5 1.02 1.65 -11.65
CA GLN A 5 2.03 0.95 -10.85
C GLN A 5 2.86 1.93 -10.02
N SER A 6 3.32 1.51 -8.85
CA SER A 6 4.38 2.23 -8.14
C SER A 6 5.69 2.15 -8.93
N ASP A 7 6.62 3.08 -8.66
CA ASP A 7 7.94 3.05 -9.30
C ASP A 7 8.71 1.76 -8.99
N ALA A 8 8.49 1.19 -7.80
CA ALA A 8 9.09 -0.08 -7.41
C ALA A 8 8.54 -1.25 -8.23
N LEU A 9 7.21 -1.35 -8.38
CA LEU A 9 6.58 -2.39 -9.19
C LEU A 9 6.96 -2.28 -10.65
N ALA A 10 6.98 -1.07 -11.21
CA ALA A 10 7.41 -0.84 -12.59
C ALA A 10 8.86 -1.30 -12.83
N LYS A 11 9.76 -1.13 -11.86
CA LYS A 11 11.14 -1.64 -11.94
C LYS A 11 11.21 -3.15 -11.88
N VAL A 12 10.40 -3.79 -11.04
CA VAL A 12 10.32 -5.26 -10.95
C VAL A 12 9.87 -5.85 -12.28
N GLU A 13 8.82 -5.31 -12.88
CA GLU A 13 8.31 -5.75 -14.17
C GLU A 13 9.31 -5.50 -15.33
N ALA A 14 10.12 -4.45 -15.23
CA ALA A 14 11.22 -4.20 -16.15
C ALA A 14 12.42 -5.14 -15.97
N GLY A 15 12.32 -6.14 -15.08
CA GLY A 15 13.36 -7.13 -14.83
C GLY A 15 14.48 -6.64 -13.90
N MET A 16 14.29 -5.51 -13.22
CA MET A 16 15.22 -5.05 -12.19
C MET A 16 14.92 -5.82 -10.89
N PRO A 17 15.96 -6.38 -10.21
CA PRO A 17 15.71 -7.06 -8.94
C PRO A 17 15.14 -6.06 -7.93
N PRO A 18 14.05 -6.41 -7.23
CA PRO A 18 13.55 -5.57 -6.16
C PRO A 18 14.62 -5.47 -5.08
N TRP A 19 14.85 -4.26 -4.57
CA TRP A 19 15.73 -4.02 -3.41
C TRP A 19 15.14 -4.56 -2.10
N LEU A 20 14.29 -5.55 -2.18
CA LEU A 20 13.85 -6.35 -1.06
C LEU A 20 15.01 -7.27 -0.71
N ASN A 21 15.89 -6.75 0.11
CA ASN A 21 17.04 -7.48 0.61
C ASN A 21 16.59 -8.81 1.24
N SER A 22 17.25 -9.89 0.82
CA SER A 22 17.18 -11.20 1.44
C SER A 22 17.65 -11.24 2.91
N GLN A 23 17.93 -10.07 3.51
CA GLN A 23 18.37 -9.89 4.89
C GLN A 23 17.23 -9.66 5.88
N MET A 24 16.02 -10.09 5.54
CA MET A 24 14.88 -10.05 6.46
C MET A 24 15.04 -11.13 7.53
N SER A 25 15.76 -10.82 8.59
CA SER A 25 15.75 -11.64 9.80
C SER A 25 14.49 -11.36 10.62
N ARG A 26 13.94 -12.39 11.22
CA ARG A 26 12.75 -12.31 12.10
C ARG A 26 12.93 -11.25 13.19
N GLY A 27 11.87 -10.49 13.46
CA GLY A 27 11.87 -9.43 14.49
C GLY A 27 12.47 -8.10 14.04
N GLN A 28 12.65 -7.88 12.75
CA GLN A 28 13.14 -6.60 12.23
C GLN A 28 12.01 -5.68 11.78
N VAL A 29 12.21 -4.39 12.04
CA VAL A 29 11.40 -3.33 11.44
C VAL A 29 12.07 -2.88 10.16
N LEU A 30 11.35 -2.96 9.06
CA LEU A 30 11.80 -2.50 7.76
C LEU A 30 11.05 -1.25 7.36
N LYS A 31 11.78 -0.30 6.82
CA LYS A 31 11.19 0.85 6.14
C LYS A 31 10.74 0.43 4.74
N HIS A 32 9.44 0.51 4.50
CA HIS A 32 8.87 0.31 3.17
C HIS A 32 8.54 1.67 2.55
N LEU A 33 9.00 1.88 1.33
CA LEU A 33 8.81 3.13 0.61
C LEU A 33 8.06 2.85 -0.70
N ILE A 34 6.86 3.39 -0.81
CA ILE A 34 6.10 3.43 -2.04
C ILE A 34 6.33 4.79 -2.69
N THR A 35 6.89 4.81 -3.87
CA THR A 35 7.08 6.04 -4.64
C THR A 35 6.36 5.92 -5.97
N TYR A 36 5.62 6.93 -6.32
CA TYR A 36 4.98 7.05 -7.62
C TYR A 36 5.28 8.41 -8.23
N THR A 37 5.80 8.39 -9.43
CA THR A 37 6.04 9.60 -10.22
C THR A 37 5.10 9.60 -11.42
N THR A 38 4.25 10.62 -11.50
CA THR A 38 3.37 10.80 -12.65
C THR A 38 4.21 11.08 -13.91
N GLY A 39 3.79 10.47 -15.01
CA GLY A 39 4.40 10.74 -16.31
C GLY A 39 4.11 12.16 -16.83
N THR A 40 4.13 12.31 -18.14
CA THR A 40 3.83 13.59 -18.82
C THR A 40 2.34 13.93 -18.81
N SER A 41 1.49 13.01 -18.39
CA SER A 41 0.04 13.17 -18.30
C SER A 41 -0.44 13.16 -16.85
N THR A 42 -1.53 13.86 -16.59
CA THR A 42 -2.20 13.84 -15.29
C THR A 42 -2.76 12.43 -15.03
N THR A 43 -2.52 11.90 -13.83
CA THR A 43 -3.18 10.68 -13.35
C THR A 43 -4.60 11.05 -12.90
N ALA A 44 -5.59 10.36 -13.44
CA ALA A 44 -6.99 10.64 -13.15
C ALA A 44 -7.34 10.39 -11.67
N ALA A 45 -8.35 11.10 -11.17
CA ALA A 45 -8.94 10.81 -9.88
C ALA A 45 -9.43 9.36 -9.81
N SER A 46 -9.41 8.78 -8.62
CA SER A 46 -9.76 7.38 -8.34
C SER A 46 -8.90 6.34 -9.08
N SER A 47 -7.71 6.73 -9.54
CA SER A 47 -6.70 5.78 -10.00
C SER A 47 -6.09 5.07 -8.80
N GLU A 48 -5.69 3.83 -9.01
CA GLU A 48 -4.97 3.03 -8.02
C GLU A 48 -3.51 2.89 -8.41
N ILE A 49 -2.63 3.22 -7.48
CA ILE A 49 -1.19 3.04 -7.61
C ILE A 49 -0.85 1.72 -6.93
N GLN A 50 -0.63 0.70 -7.73
CA GLN A 50 -0.27 -0.63 -7.24
C GLN A 50 1.20 -0.67 -6.85
N ASP A 51 1.48 -1.20 -5.66
CA ASP A 51 2.82 -1.46 -5.17
C ASP A 51 3.25 -2.92 -5.39
N ILE A 52 4.48 -3.23 -4.99
CA ILE A 52 5.01 -4.59 -5.00
C ILE A 52 4.29 -5.42 -3.92
N PRO A 53 4.24 -6.76 -4.10
CA PRO A 53 3.70 -7.63 -3.07
C PRO A 53 4.44 -7.51 -1.75
N LEU A 54 3.68 -7.50 -0.66
CA LEU A 54 4.23 -7.51 0.69
C LEU A 54 4.92 -8.84 0.98
N PRO A 55 6.02 -8.85 1.76
CA PRO A 55 6.62 -10.07 2.24
C PRO A 55 5.63 -10.92 3.04
N PRO A 56 5.70 -12.26 2.96
CA PRO A 56 4.82 -13.12 3.73
C PRO A 56 4.96 -12.92 5.23
N GLY A 57 3.83 -12.88 5.95
CA GLY A 57 3.78 -12.74 7.39
C GLY A 57 4.14 -11.36 7.93
N VAL A 58 4.23 -10.36 7.07
CA VAL A 58 4.52 -8.99 7.50
C VAL A 58 3.31 -8.36 8.18
N VAL A 59 3.57 -7.55 9.20
CA VAL A 59 2.60 -6.70 9.88
C VAL A 59 2.93 -5.25 9.58
N ILE A 60 1.93 -4.45 9.23
CA ILE A 60 2.10 -3.03 8.90
C ILE A 60 1.86 -2.20 10.16
N ASP A 61 2.80 -1.34 10.52
CA ASP A 61 2.56 -0.32 11.54
C ASP A 61 1.89 0.91 10.92
N LEU A 62 0.58 0.98 11.02
CA LEU A 62 -0.21 2.08 10.47
C LEU A 62 0.10 3.42 11.14
N SER A 63 0.62 3.42 12.37
CA SER A 63 0.99 4.65 13.08
C SER A 63 2.26 5.29 12.51
N SER A 64 3.11 4.51 11.84
CA SER A 64 4.35 4.98 11.23
C SER A 64 4.15 5.63 9.85
N VAL A 65 2.96 5.45 9.25
CA VAL A 65 2.70 5.88 7.88
C VAL A 65 2.79 7.39 7.74
N ALA A 66 3.62 7.82 6.82
CA ALA A 66 3.75 9.21 6.44
C ALA A 66 3.83 9.35 4.91
N MET A 67 3.21 10.37 4.40
CA MET A 67 3.21 10.72 2.98
C MET A 67 3.91 12.05 2.77
N SER A 68 4.70 12.16 1.72
CA SER A 68 5.25 13.42 1.23
C SER A 68 4.99 13.55 -0.26
N HIS A 69 4.94 14.78 -0.77
CA HIS A 69 4.73 15.04 -2.19
C HIS A 69 5.32 16.37 -2.65
N ASN A 70 5.54 16.49 -3.95
CA ASN A 70 6.03 17.72 -4.57
C ASN A 70 4.93 18.46 -5.35
N GLY A 71 3.72 18.55 -4.78
CA GLY A 71 2.61 19.29 -5.37
C GLY A 71 1.64 18.43 -6.16
N VAL A 72 1.29 17.25 -5.66
CA VAL A 72 0.30 16.35 -6.28
C VAL A 72 -1.13 16.89 -6.24
N GLY A 73 -1.39 17.93 -5.47
CA GLY A 73 -2.71 18.52 -5.26
C GLY A 73 -3.34 18.09 -3.94
N ALA A 74 -4.35 18.84 -3.53
CA ALA A 74 -5.14 18.51 -2.36
C ALA A 74 -6.03 17.29 -2.64
N GLY A 75 -6.14 16.40 -1.67
CA GLY A 75 -6.99 15.22 -1.80
C GLY A 75 -6.74 14.20 -0.70
N THR A 76 -7.58 13.19 -0.68
CA THR A 76 -7.41 12.03 0.20
C THR A 76 -6.73 10.91 -0.57
N TYR A 77 -5.68 10.37 0.00
CA TYR A 77 -4.93 9.21 -0.49
C TYR A 77 -5.20 8.06 0.45
N THR A 78 -5.95 7.10 -0.05
CA THR A 78 -6.36 5.93 0.74
C THR A 78 -5.42 4.77 0.44
N ILE A 79 -4.91 4.13 1.48
CA ILE A 79 -4.16 2.89 1.36
C ILE A 79 -5.16 1.76 1.47
N GLU A 80 -5.30 1.03 0.38
CA GLU A 80 -6.18 -0.14 0.26
C GLU A 80 -5.35 -1.42 0.30
N LEU A 81 -5.88 -2.45 0.95
CA LEU A 81 -5.30 -3.78 0.94
C LEU A 81 -5.94 -4.61 -0.17
N TYR A 82 -5.11 -5.29 -0.95
CA TYR A 82 -5.54 -6.21 -1.99
C TYR A 82 -4.98 -7.61 -1.74
N ILE A 83 -5.77 -8.61 -2.11
CA ILE A 83 -5.30 -9.96 -2.35
C ILE A 83 -4.86 -10.05 -3.81
N ALA A 84 -3.68 -10.57 -4.05
CA ALA A 84 -3.16 -10.88 -5.37
C ALA A 84 -2.83 -12.38 -5.49
N ASP A 85 -2.83 -12.89 -6.70
CA ASP A 85 -2.33 -14.23 -6.98
C ASP A 85 -0.79 -14.28 -6.86
N LYS A 86 -0.20 -15.47 -7.01
CA LYS A 86 1.27 -15.63 -6.93
C LYS A 86 2.01 -14.99 -8.10
N GLN A 87 1.31 -14.58 -9.14
CA GLN A 87 1.83 -13.84 -10.28
C GLN A 87 1.77 -12.32 -10.09
N GLY A 88 1.12 -11.84 -9.01
CA GLY A 88 0.97 -10.43 -8.71
C GLY A 88 -0.29 -9.78 -9.28
N ASN A 89 -1.18 -10.54 -9.94
CA ASN A 89 -2.43 -9.99 -10.43
C ASN A 89 -3.40 -9.77 -9.27
N LEU A 90 -4.00 -8.59 -9.21
CA LEU A 90 -5.00 -8.26 -8.19
C LEU A 90 -6.25 -9.12 -8.38
N VAL A 91 -6.64 -9.81 -7.32
CA VAL A 91 -7.80 -10.73 -7.31
C VAL A 91 -8.99 -10.11 -6.59
N ASN A 92 -8.75 -9.46 -5.45
CA ASN A 92 -9.82 -8.86 -4.66
C ASN A 92 -9.35 -7.67 -3.85
N ASN A 93 -10.18 -6.62 -3.78
CA ASN A 93 -10.02 -5.50 -2.86
C ASN A 93 -10.54 -5.89 -1.48
N CYS A 94 -9.72 -5.76 -0.46
CA CYS A 94 -10.05 -6.08 0.93
C CYS A 94 -10.47 -4.84 1.74
N GLY A 95 -10.49 -3.67 1.11
CA GLY A 95 -10.91 -2.41 1.70
C GLY A 95 -9.78 -1.50 2.16
N ASP A 96 -10.19 -0.38 2.68
CA ASP A 96 -9.33 0.72 3.12
C ASP A 96 -8.73 0.40 4.48
N ILE A 97 -7.41 0.42 4.59
CA ILE A 97 -6.72 0.26 5.88
C ILE A 97 -6.34 1.60 6.51
N LEU A 98 -6.14 2.63 5.69
CA LEU A 98 -5.75 3.96 6.17
C LEU A 98 -6.05 5.03 5.12
N ALA A 99 -6.38 6.25 5.57
CA ALA A 99 -6.52 7.43 4.71
C ALA A 99 -5.60 8.56 5.17
N LEU A 100 -4.99 9.25 4.20
CA LEU A 100 -4.11 10.39 4.39
C LEU A 100 -4.70 11.56 3.61
N THR A 101 -4.89 12.71 4.25
CA THR A 101 -5.43 13.90 3.58
C THR A 101 -4.32 14.92 3.38
N ALA A 102 -3.97 15.14 2.12
CA ALA A 102 -2.98 16.13 1.70
C ALA A 102 -3.62 17.47 1.37
N THR A 103 -2.87 18.54 1.59
CA THR A 103 -3.14 19.86 1.01
C THR A 103 -2.40 20.01 -0.33
N ALA A 104 -2.51 21.15 -0.97
CA ALA A 104 -1.73 21.44 -2.19
C ALA A 104 -0.30 21.94 -1.90
N THR A 105 0.12 21.96 -0.63
CA THR A 105 1.40 22.54 -0.22
C THR A 105 2.56 21.64 -0.62
N VAL A 106 3.45 22.14 -1.45
CA VAL A 106 4.66 21.43 -1.86
C VAL A 106 5.56 21.15 -0.65
N GLY A 107 6.03 19.88 -0.53
CA GLY A 107 6.90 19.46 0.57
C GLY A 107 6.16 19.18 1.88
N GLU A 108 4.84 19.19 1.87
CA GLU A 108 4.04 18.77 3.01
C GLU A 108 4.37 17.34 3.41
N ILE A 109 4.44 17.10 4.72
CA ILE A 109 4.51 15.75 5.30
C ILE A 109 3.19 15.49 6.01
N VAL A 110 2.37 14.64 5.42
CA VAL A 110 1.11 14.18 5.99
C VAL A 110 1.37 12.92 6.80
N ARG A 111 1.00 12.93 8.07
CA ARG A 111 1.03 11.74 8.92
C ARG A 111 -0.37 11.17 9.07
N ALA A 112 -0.42 9.85 9.22
CA ALA A 112 -1.66 9.19 9.54
C ALA A 112 -2.25 9.78 10.83
N SER A 113 -3.41 10.41 10.72
CA SER A 113 -4.22 10.73 11.89
C SER A 113 -4.88 9.45 12.33
N VAL A 114 -4.20 8.69 13.16
CA VAL A 114 -4.76 7.50 13.78
C VAL A 114 -5.61 8.00 14.94
N ALA A 115 -6.76 8.58 14.60
CA ALA A 115 -7.67 9.12 15.60
C ALA A 115 -8.02 8.01 16.57
N ALA A 116 -7.44 8.10 17.78
CA ALA A 116 -7.99 7.58 19.03
C ALA A 116 -8.63 6.18 18.99
N LYS A 117 -8.06 5.22 18.27
CA LYS A 117 -8.23 3.85 18.69
C LYS A 117 -7.28 3.64 19.86
N ALA A 118 -7.83 3.22 20.99
CA ALA A 118 -7.20 3.19 22.32
C ALA A 118 -6.00 2.23 22.48
N ALA A 119 -5.22 2.04 21.42
CA ALA A 119 -4.03 1.21 21.41
C ALA A 119 -2.82 2.03 20.94
N PRO A 120 -1.69 1.96 21.62
CA PRO A 120 -0.47 2.71 21.30
C PRO A 120 0.19 2.27 19.97
N TRP A 121 -0.24 1.14 19.42
CA TRP A 121 0.21 0.60 18.12
C TRP A 121 -1.01 0.19 17.31
N ILE A 122 -1.08 0.64 16.07
CA ILE A 122 -2.09 0.15 15.15
C ILE A 122 -1.38 -0.75 14.16
N LEU A 123 -1.19 -1.98 14.59
CA LEU A 123 -0.64 -3.03 13.76
C LEU A 123 -1.75 -3.61 12.90
N CYS A 124 -1.51 -3.67 11.60
CA CYS A 124 -2.36 -4.35 10.63
C CYS A 124 -1.62 -5.60 10.12
N ASP A 125 -2.08 -6.77 10.56
CA ASP A 125 -1.74 -8.03 9.91
C ASP A 125 -2.68 -8.21 8.71
N PRO A 126 -2.19 -8.19 7.47
CA PRO A 126 -3.02 -8.32 6.29
C PRO A 126 -3.87 -9.58 6.25
N ALA A 127 -3.33 -10.71 6.70
CA ALA A 127 -4.07 -11.97 6.70
C ALA A 127 -5.20 -11.96 7.74
N GLN A 128 -4.91 -11.46 8.93
CA GLN A 128 -5.92 -11.31 9.99
C GLN A 128 -7.00 -10.32 9.57
N TRP A 129 -6.62 -9.20 8.94
CA TRP A 129 -7.56 -8.23 8.39
C TRP A 129 -8.57 -8.87 7.44
N VAL A 130 -8.09 -9.70 6.51
CA VAL A 130 -8.96 -10.39 5.54
C VAL A 130 -9.91 -11.36 6.22
N VAL A 131 -9.44 -12.12 7.21
CA VAL A 131 -10.26 -13.08 7.96
C VAL A 131 -11.30 -12.37 8.81
N ASP A 132 -10.91 -11.33 9.55
CA ASP A 132 -11.79 -10.59 10.46
C ASP A 132 -12.90 -9.83 9.71
N ASN A 133 -12.61 -9.37 8.49
CA ASN A 133 -13.60 -8.70 7.64
C ASN A 133 -14.42 -9.68 6.79
N GLY A 134 -14.25 -10.98 6.95
CA GLY A 134 -15.02 -12.00 6.24
C GLY A 134 -14.88 -11.95 4.72
N ILE A 135 -13.72 -11.54 4.23
CA ILE A 135 -13.46 -11.37 2.79
C ILE A 135 -13.53 -12.71 2.08
N LYS A 136 -14.20 -12.71 0.92
CA LYS A 136 -14.36 -13.89 0.07
C LYS A 136 -13.69 -13.66 -1.27
N VAL A 137 -12.98 -14.67 -1.76
CA VAL A 137 -12.43 -14.70 -3.12
C VAL A 137 -13.18 -15.77 -3.90
N ASN A 138 -13.79 -15.38 -5.02
CA ASN A 138 -14.64 -16.26 -5.84
C ASN A 138 -15.73 -17.00 -5.02
N GLY A 139 -16.32 -16.30 -4.04
CA GLY A 139 -17.36 -16.86 -3.17
C GLY A 139 -16.86 -17.73 -2.01
N VAL A 140 -15.57 -18.02 -1.95
CA VAL A 140 -14.93 -18.80 -0.88
C VAL A 140 -14.42 -17.87 0.22
N ALA A 141 -14.83 -18.11 1.46
CA ALA A 141 -14.29 -17.39 2.61
C ALA A 141 -12.80 -17.69 2.77
N MET A 142 -12.03 -16.64 3.00
CA MET A 142 -10.59 -16.79 3.18
C MET A 142 -10.25 -17.25 4.60
N THR A 143 -9.34 -18.21 4.68
CA THR A 143 -8.70 -18.63 5.92
C THR A 143 -7.22 -18.25 5.88
N TYR A 144 -6.58 -18.26 7.05
CA TYR A 144 -5.16 -17.93 7.16
C TYR A 144 -4.29 -18.86 6.30
N GLU A 145 -4.62 -20.15 6.28
CA GLU A 145 -3.89 -21.17 5.50
C GLU A 145 -4.05 -20.94 4.00
N LEU A 146 -5.27 -20.68 3.52
CA LEU A 146 -5.53 -20.39 2.10
C LEU A 146 -4.80 -19.15 1.63
N LEU A 147 -4.80 -18.09 2.45
CA LEU A 147 -4.09 -16.85 2.14
C LEU A 147 -2.59 -17.11 2.01
N LYS A 148 -2.00 -17.81 2.97
CA LYS A 148 -0.57 -18.13 2.97
C LYS A 148 -0.17 -19.02 1.79
N GLU A 149 -1.00 -20.01 1.46
CA GLU A 149 -0.71 -20.97 0.42
C GLU A 149 -0.85 -20.39 -0.99
N LYS A 150 -1.95 -19.70 -1.27
CA LYS A 150 -2.37 -19.36 -2.65
C LYS A 150 -2.21 -17.92 -3.04
N TYR A 151 -2.11 -17.02 -2.08
CA TYR A 151 -2.18 -15.59 -2.33
C TYR A 151 -0.98 -14.84 -1.76
N GLN A 152 -0.91 -13.59 -2.09
CA GLN A 152 -0.02 -12.59 -1.52
C GLN A 152 -0.81 -11.29 -1.33
N PHE A 153 -0.27 -10.37 -0.54
CA PHE A 153 -0.90 -9.09 -0.29
C PHE A 153 -0.19 -7.99 -1.03
N VAL A 154 -0.97 -7.05 -1.53
CA VAL A 154 -0.48 -5.87 -2.23
C VAL A 154 -1.16 -4.65 -1.64
N LEU A 155 -0.41 -3.58 -1.44
CA LEU A 155 -0.96 -2.28 -1.11
C LEU A 155 -1.23 -1.50 -2.39
N CYS A 156 -2.39 -0.88 -2.44
CA CYS A 156 -2.71 0.09 -3.48
C CYS A 156 -3.00 1.44 -2.85
N ILE A 157 -2.53 2.51 -3.48
CA ILE A 157 -2.84 3.87 -3.06
C ILE A 157 -3.86 4.42 -4.04
N LYS A 158 -5.03 4.76 -3.53
CA LYS A 158 -6.11 5.38 -4.29
C LYS A 158 -6.16 6.87 -4.01
N ASN A 159 -6.13 7.68 -5.05
CA ASN A 159 -6.23 9.12 -4.95
C ASN A 159 -7.67 9.60 -5.17
N SER A 160 -8.18 10.48 -4.32
CA SER A 160 -9.52 11.06 -4.49
C SER A 160 -9.56 12.17 -5.53
N ALA A 161 -8.43 12.80 -5.82
CA ALA A 161 -8.29 13.89 -6.78
C ALA A 161 -7.26 13.53 -7.86
N ALA A 162 -7.33 14.17 -9.01
CA ALA A 162 -6.33 13.99 -10.06
C ALA A 162 -4.95 14.46 -9.59
N VAL A 163 -3.92 13.67 -9.92
CA VAL A 163 -2.52 14.00 -9.62
C VAL A 163 -1.90 14.63 -10.86
N ALA A 164 -1.39 15.85 -10.74
CA ALA A 164 -0.80 16.58 -11.85
C ALA A 164 0.39 15.85 -12.47
N ALA A 165 0.67 16.14 -13.74
CA ALA A 165 1.82 15.58 -14.47
C ALA A 165 3.16 15.97 -13.82
N SER A 166 4.16 15.11 -13.95
CA SER A 166 5.53 15.31 -13.45
C SER A 166 5.62 15.61 -11.95
N LYS A 167 4.74 14.99 -11.18
CA LYS A 167 4.71 15.09 -9.71
C LYS A 167 5.06 13.75 -9.08
N THR A 168 5.68 13.82 -7.91
CA THR A 168 6.05 12.64 -7.13
C THR A 168 5.28 12.61 -5.82
N LEU A 169 4.75 11.43 -5.52
CA LEU A 169 4.14 11.05 -4.26
C LEU A 169 5.01 9.96 -3.64
N SER A 170 5.33 10.08 -2.37
CA SER A 170 6.05 9.06 -1.62
C SER A 170 5.33 8.76 -0.31
N ILE A 171 5.09 7.48 -0.05
CA ILE A 171 4.55 7.01 1.22
C ILE A 171 5.59 6.09 1.86
N ILE A 172 5.90 6.34 3.11
CA ILE A 172 6.79 5.52 3.92
C ILE A 172 6.00 4.91 5.07
N MET A 173 6.30 3.66 5.39
CA MET A 173 5.72 2.94 6.50
C MET A 173 6.71 1.94 7.10
N ASP A 174 6.48 1.54 8.32
CA ASP A 174 7.24 0.48 8.97
C ASP A 174 6.52 -0.85 8.79
N LEU A 175 7.25 -1.84 8.30
CA LEU A 175 6.83 -3.23 8.22
C LEU A 175 7.55 -4.01 9.32
N VAL A 176 6.77 -4.68 10.15
CA VAL A 176 7.29 -5.55 11.21
C VAL A 176 7.25 -6.99 10.72
N ILE A 177 8.38 -7.67 10.76
CA ILE A 177 8.50 -9.09 10.42
C ILE A 177 8.58 -9.85 11.74
N PRO A 178 7.56 -10.64 12.08
CA PRO A 178 7.53 -11.40 13.33
C PRO A 178 8.54 -12.54 13.39
#